data_06367fe5924eca342c3dcd49d205ad40
#
_entry.id   06367fe5924eca342c3dcd49d205ad40
#
_cell.length_a   1.000
_cell.length_b   1.000
_cell.length_c   1.000
_cell.angle_alpha   90.00
_cell.angle_beta   90.00
_cell.angle_gamma   90.00
#
_symmetry.space_group_name_H-M   'P 1'
#
loop_
_entity.id
_entity.type
_entity.pdbx_description
1 polymer ?
#
loop_
_entity_poly.entity_id
_entity_poly.type
_entity_poly.pdbx_seq_one_letter_code
_entity_poly.pdbx_strand_id
1 'polypeptide(L)'
;LLDMGYRVDVLMHHSLARQSPLCCFKEGDIHIFTAMCTSWKRLAKARVLTRYEAILISTSAFYDIPGWASFLHMTGLDKFANLLAVEHELKDIPRFGEEELDRQGRLLTLGSFPRGMMVNPHFFGEIPPAPRNREPVFITVGSLSSQRKNHELLVEALETVCNEGYRNFSVIIVGEGELGKIPGHLRPFLHVAGKLDFPAMYEAMRRADYFLPLLDPGNPAHNRYITTGVTGSAQLVYGFAKIPVIHEKFASFYGFNDRNALLYREETLGGAMLRAIRQTEEEYAEMQQALLQLGRDIDRESRSNLERALAACSPSEPQQARP
;
A
#
# COMPACT_ATOMS: atom_id res chain seq x y z
N LEU A 1 -6.81 8.83 12.27
CA LEU A 1 -7.43 8.70 13.59
C LEU A 1 -6.87 9.75 14.56
N LEU A 2 -5.54 9.91 14.67
CA LEU A 2 -4.94 10.92 15.56
C LEU A 2 -5.43 12.34 15.21
N ASP A 3 -5.40 12.71 13.94
CA ASP A 3 -5.88 14.02 13.46
C ASP A 3 -7.40 14.21 13.61
N MET A 4 -8.13 13.14 13.86
CA MET A 4 -9.56 13.15 14.18
C MET A 4 -9.79 13.22 15.69
N GLY A 5 -8.75 13.32 16.50
CA GLY A 5 -8.81 13.43 17.95
C GLY A 5 -8.93 12.10 18.71
N TYR A 6 -8.78 10.96 18.03
CA TYR A 6 -8.81 9.65 18.69
C TYR A 6 -7.47 9.35 19.37
N ARG A 7 -7.54 8.78 20.56
CA ARG A 7 -6.42 8.08 21.18
C ARG A 7 -6.28 6.70 20.52
N VAL A 8 -5.09 6.36 20.05
CA VAL A 8 -4.84 5.15 19.26
C VAL A 8 -3.93 4.19 20.02
N ASP A 9 -4.45 3.00 20.29
CA ASP A 9 -3.70 1.87 20.79
C ASP A 9 -3.49 0.87 19.64
N VAL A 10 -2.24 0.49 19.38
CA VAL A 10 -1.89 -0.44 18.29
C VAL A 10 -1.46 -1.77 18.90
N LEU A 11 -2.18 -2.84 18.57
CA LEU A 11 -1.80 -4.19 18.93
C LEU A 11 -1.23 -4.90 17.70
N MET A 12 0.02 -5.34 17.77
CA MET A 12 0.68 -6.02 16.67
C MET A 12 1.47 -7.25 17.13
N HIS A 13 1.80 -8.12 16.16
CA HIS A 13 2.68 -9.23 16.43
C HIS A 13 4.11 -8.73 16.69
N HIS A 14 4.81 -9.35 17.65
CA HIS A 14 6.14 -8.90 18.07
C HIS A 14 7.19 -8.91 16.92
N SER A 15 7.06 -9.81 15.95
CA SER A 15 7.97 -9.85 14.79
C SER A 15 7.79 -8.63 13.87
N LEU A 16 6.55 -8.11 13.77
CA LEU A 16 6.27 -6.90 13.01
C LEU A 16 6.79 -5.66 13.75
N ALA A 17 6.60 -5.62 15.07
CA ALA A 17 7.07 -4.51 15.89
C ALA A 17 8.60 -4.31 15.78
N ARG A 18 9.38 -5.41 15.66
CA ARG A 18 10.82 -5.35 15.44
C ARG A 18 11.24 -4.70 14.13
N GLN A 19 10.35 -4.61 13.15
CA GLN A 19 10.61 -3.97 11.86
C GLN A 19 10.26 -2.47 11.88
N SER A 20 9.78 -1.95 13.02
CA SER A 20 9.44 -0.54 13.24
C SER A 20 8.48 0.06 12.19
N PRO A 21 7.33 -0.57 11.89
CA PRO A 21 6.42 -0.11 10.83
C PRO A 21 5.81 1.27 11.12
N LEU A 22 5.80 1.70 12.37
CA LEU A 22 5.23 2.96 12.84
C LEU A 22 6.29 4.01 13.18
N CYS A 23 7.51 3.87 12.63
CA CYS A 23 8.63 4.78 12.88
C CYS A 23 8.38 6.24 12.44
N CYS A 24 7.33 6.50 11.66
CA CYS A 24 6.94 7.85 11.25
C CYS A 24 6.11 8.61 12.30
N PHE A 25 5.63 7.94 13.35
CA PHE A 25 4.90 8.58 14.44
C PHE A 25 5.86 8.97 15.57
N LYS A 26 5.56 10.08 16.24
CA LYS A 26 6.36 10.53 17.39
C LYS A 26 6.10 9.60 18.58
N GLU A 27 7.11 9.47 19.44
CA GLU A 27 6.95 8.76 20.71
C GLU A 27 5.84 9.42 21.55
N GLY A 28 4.89 8.59 21.99
CA GLY A 28 3.72 9.06 22.76
C GLY A 28 2.47 9.37 21.96
N ASP A 29 2.54 9.54 20.63
CA ASP A 29 1.34 9.74 19.81
C ASP A 29 0.45 8.51 19.77
N ILE A 30 1.05 7.33 19.81
CA ILE A 30 0.38 6.03 19.81
C ILE A 30 0.94 5.12 20.90
N HIS A 31 0.10 4.26 21.46
CA HIS A 31 0.54 3.22 22.39
C HIS A 31 0.64 1.89 21.64
N ILE A 32 1.83 1.29 21.66
CA ILE A 32 2.09 0.02 20.96
C ILE A 32 2.12 -1.13 21.96
N PHE A 33 1.23 -2.10 21.76
CA PHE A 33 1.21 -3.36 22.49
C PHE A 33 1.63 -4.48 21.55
N THR A 34 2.52 -5.35 22.02
CA THR A 34 2.94 -6.51 21.25
C THR A 34 2.37 -7.78 21.84
N ALA A 35 1.88 -8.68 21.01
CA ALA A 35 1.30 -9.93 21.43
C ALA A 35 1.58 -11.07 20.45
N MET A 36 1.56 -12.30 20.99
CA MET A 36 1.48 -13.52 20.19
C MET A 36 0.05 -13.73 19.72
N CYS A 37 -0.13 -14.37 18.56
CA CYS A 37 -1.47 -14.66 18.01
C CYS A 37 -2.43 -15.36 18.99
N THR A 38 -1.92 -16.22 19.86
CA THR A 38 -2.70 -16.91 20.89
C THR A 38 -3.29 -15.97 21.93
N SER A 39 -2.66 -14.82 22.17
CA SER A 39 -3.12 -13.82 23.15
C SER A 39 -4.37 -13.08 22.66
N TRP A 40 -4.58 -12.97 21.36
CA TRP A 40 -5.74 -12.26 20.79
C TRP A 40 -7.06 -12.93 21.11
N LYS A 41 -7.10 -14.27 21.11
CA LYS A 41 -8.29 -15.02 21.58
C LYS A 41 -8.62 -14.73 23.03
N ARG A 42 -7.59 -14.57 23.88
CA ARG A 42 -7.78 -14.25 25.29
C ARG A 42 -8.33 -12.83 25.49
N LEU A 43 -7.79 -11.85 24.74
CA LEU A 43 -8.27 -10.47 24.77
C LEU A 43 -9.73 -10.36 24.32
N ALA A 44 -10.11 -11.04 23.25
CA ALA A 44 -11.49 -11.08 22.77
C ALA A 44 -12.43 -11.70 23.82
N LYS A 45 -12.06 -12.85 24.39
CA LYS A 45 -12.84 -13.52 25.46
C LYS A 45 -12.98 -12.69 26.73
N ALA A 46 -11.95 -11.93 27.08
CA ALA A 46 -11.95 -11.08 28.28
C ALA A 46 -12.81 -9.82 28.12
N ARG A 47 -13.42 -9.61 26.96
CA ARG A 47 -14.21 -8.40 26.61
C ARG A 47 -13.46 -7.09 26.83
N VAL A 48 -12.12 -7.13 26.89
CA VAL A 48 -11.30 -5.91 27.07
C VAL A 48 -11.51 -4.96 25.88
N LEU A 49 -11.71 -5.52 24.69
CA LEU A 49 -11.86 -4.78 23.44
C LEU A 49 -13.20 -4.02 23.36
N THR A 50 -14.21 -4.37 24.15
CA THR A 50 -15.48 -3.62 24.20
C THR A 50 -15.36 -2.24 24.86
N ARG A 51 -14.21 -1.95 25.48
CA ARG A 51 -13.92 -0.63 26.06
C ARG A 51 -13.47 0.39 25.06
N TYR A 52 -13.08 -0.06 23.87
CA TYR A 52 -12.70 0.83 22.77
C TYR A 52 -13.95 1.30 22.04
N GLU A 53 -13.94 2.53 21.61
CA GLU A 53 -14.99 3.12 20.78
C GLU A 53 -15.08 2.42 19.42
N ALA A 54 -13.92 2.10 18.83
CA ALA A 54 -13.80 1.29 17.63
C ALA A 54 -12.59 0.36 17.68
N ILE A 55 -12.70 -0.79 17.02
CA ILE A 55 -11.63 -1.76 16.80
C ILE A 55 -11.38 -1.86 15.31
N LEU A 56 -10.22 -1.42 14.85
CA LEU A 56 -9.83 -1.53 13.44
C LEU A 56 -8.86 -2.70 13.23
N ILE A 57 -9.28 -3.69 12.45
CA ILE A 57 -8.40 -4.77 12.02
C ILE A 57 -7.84 -4.42 10.63
N SER A 58 -6.53 -4.16 10.57
CA SER A 58 -5.85 -3.72 9.34
C SER A 58 -5.69 -4.83 8.30
N THR A 59 -5.93 -6.10 8.67
CA THR A 59 -5.89 -7.25 7.76
C THR A 59 -6.83 -8.31 8.30
N SER A 60 -7.97 -8.51 7.65
CA SER A 60 -9.00 -9.47 8.07
C SER A 60 -8.60 -10.92 7.80
N ALA A 61 -7.75 -11.17 6.80
CA ALA A 61 -7.32 -12.48 6.35
C ALA A 61 -5.82 -12.72 6.53
N PHE A 62 -5.46 -13.89 7.06
CA PHE A 62 -4.08 -14.38 7.14
C PHE A 62 -3.90 -15.49 6.12
N TYR A 63 -3.53 -15.12 4.89
CA TYR A 63 -3.45 -16.04 3.74
C TYR A 63 -2.39 -17.12 3.89
N ASP A 64 -1.33 -16.84 4.65
CA ASP A 64 -0.13 -17.68 4.73
C ASP A 64 -0.14 -18.67 5.91
N ILE A 65 -1.22 -18.70 6.72
CA ILE A 65 -1.30 -19.56 7.89
C ILE A 65 -2.43 -20.60 7.68
N PRO A 66 -2.11 -21.87 7.42
CA PRO A 66 -3.11 -22.92 7.31
C PRO A 66 -4.00 -22.99 8.56
N GLY A 67 -5.33 -23.03 8.40
CA GLY A 67 -6.29 -23.04 9.51
C GLY A 67 -6.66 -21.66 10.07
N TRP A 68 -6.05 -20.58 9.60
CA TRP A 68 -6.38 -19.20 10.00
C TRP A 68 -7.23 -18.47 8.96
N ALA A 69 -8.04 -19.21 8.24
CA ALA A 69 -8.86 -18.71 7.15
C ALA A 69 -9.87 -17.63 7.57
N SER A 70 -10.13 -17.47 8.86
CA SER A 70 -10.98 -16.40 9.39
C SER A 70 -10.48 -15.99 10.77
N PHE A 71 -9.58 -15.02 10.81
CA PHE A 71 -9.13 -14.42 12.08
C PHE A 71 -10.31 -13.89 12.89
N LEU A 72 -11.28 -13.26 12.25
CA LEU A 72 -12.48 -12.72 12.87
C LEU A 72 -13.27 -13.81 13.59
N HIS A 73 -13.63 -14.88 12.92
CA HIS A 73 -14.36 -15.99 13.52
C HIS A 73 -13.57 -16.74 14.61
N MET A 74 -12.27 -16.97 14.34
CA MET A 74 -11.42 -17.65 15.30
C MET A 74 -11.25 -16.89 16.60
N THR A 75 -11.24 -15.57 16.56
CA THR A 75 -11.12 -14.70 17.73
C THR A 75 -12.47 -14.34 18.31
N GLY A 76 -13.56 -14.48 17.57
CA GLY A 76 -14.90 -14.02 17.94
C GLY A 76 -15.07 -12.50 17.84
N LEU A 77 -14.16 -11.83 17.12
CA LEU A 77 -14.21 -10.37 16.91
C LEU A 77 -15.34 -9.97 15.95
N ASP A 78 -15.78 -10.88 15.08
CA ASP A 78 -16.95 -10.71 14.21
C ASP A 78 -18.25 -10.35 14.97
N LYS A 79 -18.30 -10.68 16.27
CA LYS A 79 -19.44 -10.40 17.16
C LYS A 79 -19.43 -9.01 17.80
N PHE A 80 -18.34 -8.25 17.65
CA PHE A 80 -18.25 -6.93 18.25
C PHE A 80 -18.91 -5.88 17.36
N ALA A 81 -19.85 -5.13 17.90
CA ALA A 81 -20.57 -4.08 17.17
C ALA A 81 -19.68 -2.90 16.75
N ASN A 82 -18.56 -2.69 17.44
CA ASN A 82 -17.59 -1.62 17.20
C ASN A 82 -16.40 -2.07 16.35
N LEU A 83 -16.53 -3.19 15.59
CA LEU A 83 -15.47 -3.72 14.74
C LEU A 83 -15.53 -3.09 13.35
N LEU A 84 -14.39 -2.63 12.87
CA LEU A 84 -14.06 -2.32 11.46
C LEU A 84 -13.02 -3.31 10.95
N ALA A 85 -13.13 -3.73 9.72
CA ALA A 85 -12.15 -4.61 9.10
C ALA A 85 -11.68 -4.07 7.75
N VAL A 86 -10.38 -4.20 7.47
CA VAL A 86 -9.79 -3.90 6.16
C VAL A 86 -9.59 -5.18 5.39
N GLU A 87 -10.27 -5.32 4.24
CA GLU A 87 -10.08 -6.44 3.32
C GLU A 87 -9.13 -6.05 2.19
N HIS A 88 -8.13 -6.89 1.96
CA HIS A 88 -7.09 -6.68 0.95
C HIS A 88 -7.40 -7.40 -0.38
N GLU A 89 -8.31 -8.36 -0.36
CA GLU A 89 -8.65 -9.18 -1.53
C GLU A 89 -10.16 -9.50 -1.54
N LEU A 90 -10.93 -8.76 -2.32
CA LEU A 90 -12.40 -8.81 -2.32
C LEU A 90 -12.99 -10.21 -2.55
N LYS A 91 -12.30 -11.09 -3.29
CA LYS A 91 -12.77 -12.47 -3.54
C LYS A 91 -12.92 -13.30 -2.26
N ASP A 92 -12.27 -12.86 -1.17
CA ASP A 92 -12.27 -13.59 0.09
C ASP A 92 -13.38 -13.12 1.05
N ILE A 93 -14.11 -12.04 0.73
CA ILE A 93 -15.20 -11.51 1.55
C ILE A 93 -16.23 -12.59 1.96
N PRO A 94 -16.79 -13.41 1.03
CA PRO A 94 -17.73 -14.46 1.41
C PRO A 94 -17.09 -15.52 2.33
N ARG A 95 -15.82 -15.80 2.10
CA ARG A 95 -15.06 -16.83 2.82
C ARG A 95 -14.88 -16.49 4.30
N PHE A 96 -14.74 -15.21 4.62
CA PHE A 96 -14.43 -14.73 5.98
C PHE A 96 -15.66 -14.18 6.73
N GLY A 97 -16.83 -14.21 6.12
CA GLY A 97 -18.06 -13.73 6.76
C GLY A 97 -18.14 -12.20 6.84
N GLU A 98 -17.37 -11.50 6.00
CA GLU A 98 -17.29 -10.03 6.00
C GLU A 98 -18.46 -9.36 5.29
N GLU A 99 -19.37 -10.15 4.66
CA GLU A 99 -20.56 -9.63 4.00
C GLU A 99 -21.47 -8.83 4.94
N GLU A 100 -21.52 -9.22 6.20
CA GLU A 100 -22.28 -8.49 7.21
C GLU A 100 -21.63 -7.14 7.53
N LEU A 101 -20.29 -7.12 7.65
CA LEU A 101 -19.54 -5.87 7.85
C LEU A 101 -19.73 -4.92 6.67
N ASP A 102 -19.73 -5.44 5.44
CA ASP A 102 -19.97 -4.67 4.21
C ASP A 102 -21.38 -4.05 4.22
N ARG A 103 -22.44 -4.86 4.51
CA ARG A 103 -23.82 -4.37 4.60
C ARG A 103 -24.01 -3.31 5.69
N GLN A 104 -23.25 -3.39 6.75
CA GLN A 104 -23.29 -2.44 7.87
C GLN A 104 -22.38 -1.21 7.66
N GLY A 105 -21.69 -1.09 6.53
CA GLY A 105 -20.76 0.00 6.28
C GLY A 105 -19.52 -0.02 7.17
N ARG A 106 -19.10 -1.21 7.61
CA ARG A 106 -17.96 -1.44 8.51
C ARG A 106 -16.80 -2.20 7.83
N LEU A 107 -16.94 -2.52 6.55
CA LEU A 107 -15.87 -3.09 5.74
C LEU A 107 -15.13 -1.99 5.00
N LEU A 108 -13.82 -1.98 5.13
CA LEU A 108 -12.90 -1.05 4.47
C LEU A 108 -12.06 -1.78 3.44
N THR A 109 -11.65 -1.08 2.39
CA THR A 109 -10.80 -1.60 1.32
C THR A 109 -9.68 -0.61 1.01
N LEU A 110 -8.56 -1.08 0.48
CA LEU A 110 -7.41 -0.22 0.15
C LEU A 110 -7.52 0.49 -1.21
N GLY A 111 -8.50 0.13 -2.01
CA GLY A 111 -8.79 0.72 -3.32
C GLY A 111 -10.28 0.94 -3.51
N SER A 112 -10.65 1.70 -4.54
CA SER A 112 -12.04 1.95 -4.87
C SER A 112 -12.64 0.74 -5.59
N PHE A 113 -13.44 -0.04 -4.88
CA PHE A 113 -14.11 -1.22 -5.37
C PHE A 113 -15.64 -1.09 -5.23
N PRO A 114 -16.44 -1.96 -5.89
CA PRO A 114 -17.89 -1.99 -5.73
C PRO A 114 -18.37 -2.37 -4.32
N ARG A 115 -17.49 -2.95 -3.50
CA ARG A 115 -17.76 -3.38 -2.12
C ARG A 115 -16.75 -2.76 -1.16
N GLY A 116 -17.19 -2.52 0.07
CA GLY A 116 -16.39 -1.84 1.08
C GLY A 116 -16.26 -0.33 0.82
N MET A 117 -15.71 0.38 1.76
CA MET A 117 -15.37 1.80 1.64
C MET A 117 -13.86 1.96 1.51
N MET A 118 -13.40 2.72 0.53
CA MET A 118 -11.98 2.93 0.29
C MET A 118 -11.37 3.75 1.43
N VAL A 119 -10.33 3.19 2.05
CA VAL A 119 -9.43 3.88 2.99
C VAL A 119 -8.00 3.51 2.63
N ASN A 120 -7.25 4.46 2.10
CA ASN A 120 -5.89 4.25 1.64
C ASN A 120 -4.89 4.93 2.58
N PRO A 121 -4.27 4.19 3.52
CA PRO A 121 -3.27 4.75 4.44
C PRO A 121 -1.95 4.94 3.70
N HIS A 122 -1.50 6.18 3.54
CA HIS A 122 -0.23 6.51 2.89
C HIS A 122 0.56 7.60 3.62
N PHE A 123 0.36 7.72 4.93
CA PHE A 123 1.17 8.59 5.78
C PHE A 123 2.45 7.87 6.23
N PHE A 124 3.61 8.41 5.84
CA PHE A 124 4.94 7.90 6.19
C PHE A 124 5.81 9.00 6.83
N GLY A 125 5.18 9.93 7.52
CA GLY A 125 5.79 11.14 8.08
C GLY A 125 5.68 12.34 7.13
N GLU A 126 6.21 13.47 7.56
CA GLU A 126 6.29 14.66 6.71
C GLU A 126 7.40 14.45 5.67
N ILE A 127 7.00 14.35 4.41
CA ILE A 127 7.91 14.14 3.28
C ILE A 127 7.77 15.33 2.33
N PRO A 128 8.67 16.30 2.41
CA PRO A 128 8.64 17.45 1.50
C PRO A 128 8.95 16.99 0.07
N PRO A 129 8.39 17.66 -0.96
CA PRO A 129 8.82 17.48 -2.33
C PRO A 129 10.33 17.70 -2.44
N ALA A 130 11.00 16.84 -3.17
CA ALA A 130 12.43 16.96 -3.45
C ALA A 130 12.65 17.16 -4.95
N PRO A 131 13.65 17.95 -5.36
CA PRO A 131 14.04 18.03 -6.77
C PRO A 131 14.48 16.67 -7.26
N ARG A 132 14.37 16.44 -8.57
CA ARG A 132 14.85 15.21 -9.19
C ARG A 132 16.37 15.08 -9.04
N ASN A 133 16.85 13.88 -8.79
CA ASN A 133 18.28 13.62 -8.81
C ASN A 133 18.88 13.90 -10.18
N ARG A 134 20.11 14.41 -10.22
CA ARG A 134 20.85 14.61 -11.47
C ARG A 134 20.99 13.31 -12.26
N GLU A 135 21.21 12.21 -11.56
CA GLU A 135 21.20 10.84 -12.10
C GLU A 135 19.90 10.19 -11.60
N PRO A 136 18.88 10.01 -12.46
CA PRO A 136 17.60 9.49 -12.06
C PRO A 136 17.67 8.17 -11.32
N VAL A 137 16.99 8.08 -10.20
CA VAL A 137 16.92 6.90 -9.36
C VAL A 137 15.53 6.29 -9.44
N PHE A 138 15.44 5.09 -9.97
CA PHE A 138 14.22 4.28 -9.96
C PHE A 138 14.18 3.36 -8.75
N ILE A 139 12.99 3.04 -8.28
CA ILE A 139 12.83 2.07 -7.19
C ILE A 139 11.67 1.12 -7.46
N THR A 140 11.85 -0.15 -7.08
CA THR A 140 10.75 -1.11 -6.94
C THR A 140 10.76 -1.72 -5.56
N VAL A 141 9.57 -1.88 -4.94
CA VAL A 141 9.43 -2.40 -3.59
C VAL A 141 8.40 -3.52 -3.57
N GLY A 142 8.72 -4.63 -2.92
CA GLY A 142 7.81 -5.75 -2.67
C GLY A 142 8.42 -7.09 -3.02
N SER A 143 7.61 -8.16 -2.91
CA SER A 143 8.05 -9.53 -3.22
C SER A 143 8.50 -9.64 -4.67
N LEU A 144 9.66 -10.24 -4.85
CA LEU A 144 10.27 -10.50 -6.16
C LEU A 144 9.73 -11.77 -6.83
N SER A 145 8.56 -12.28 -6.44
CA SER A 145 7.93 -13.40 -7.13
C SER A 145 7.29 -12.96 -8.45
N SER A 146 7.40 -13.79 -9.49
CA SER A 146 6.82 -13.54 -10.82
C SER A 146 5.29 -13.36 -10.81
N GLN A 147 4.60 -13.91 -9.80
CA GLN A 147 3.16 -13.69 -9.59
C GLN A 147 2.81 -12.28 -9.13
N ARG A 148 3.78 -11.54 -8.59
CA ARG A 148 3.58 -10.19 -8.03
C ARG A 148 4.25 -9.09 -8.83
N LYS A 149 5.39 -9.41 -9.47
CA LYS A 149 6.20 -8.47 -10.26
C LYS A 149 6.86 -9.19 -11.43
N ASN A 150 6.86 -8.56 -12.59
CA ASN A 150 7.60 -9.08 -13.73
C ASN A 150 9.01 -8.49 -13.79
N HIS A 151 10.01 -9.28 -13.40
CA HIS A 151 11.41 -8.88 -13.42
C HIS A 151 12.04 -8.93 -14.81
N GLU A 152 11.52 -9.78 -15.71
CA GLU A 152 11.96 -9.82 -17.10
C GLU A 152 11.66 -8.48 -17.77
N LEU A 153 10.50 -7.90 -17.46
CA LEU A 153 10.12 -6.56 -17.90
C LEU A 153 11.17 -5.49 -17.50
N LEU A 154 11.73 -5.60 -16.28
CA LEU A 154 12.79 -4.71 -15.82
C LEU A 154 14.09 -4.95 -16.60
N VAL A 155 14.49 -6.21 -16.81
CA VAL A 155 15.71 -6.54 -17.55
C VAL A 155 15.62 -6.02 -18.99
N GLU A 156 14.50 -6.26 -19.68
CA GLU A 156 14.25 -5.74 -21.03
C GLU A 156 14.27 -4.20 -21.08
N ALA A 157 13.71 -3.55 -20.07
CA ALA A 157 13.74 -2.10 -19.97
C ALA A 157 15.16 -1.56 -19.81
N LEU A 158 15.97 -2.20 -18.96
CA LEU A 158 17.38 -1.83 -18.79
C LEU A 158 18.20 -2.03 -20.06
N GLU A 159 17.99 -3.14 -20.79
CA GLU A 159 18.63 -3.34 -22.10
C GLU A 159 18.26 -2.20 -23.07
N THR A 160 16.98 -1.83 -23.13
CA THR A 160 16.52 -0.73 -23.98
C THR A 160 17.23 0.57 -23.63
N VAL A 161 17.27 0.94 -22.35
CA VAL A 161 17.89 2.17 -21.86
C VAL A 161 19.40 2.16 -22.16
N CYS A 162 20.07 1.03 -21.94
CA CYS A 162 21.49 0.88 -22.21
C CYS A 162 21.82 0.93 -23.71
N ASN A 163 21.01 0.31 -24.57
CA ASN A 163 21.20 0.32 -26.03
C ASN A 163 21.06 1.73 -26.61
N GLU A 164 20.23 2.58 -26.01
CA GLU A 164 20.11 4.02 -26.33
C GLU A 164 21.29 4.87 -25.81
N GLY A 165 22.28 4.26 -25.19
CA GLY A 165 23.52 4.91 -24.73
C GLY A 165 23.44 5.55 -23.35
N TYR A 166 22.32 5.48 -22.64
CA TYR A 166 22.19 6.04 -21.29
C TYR A 166 22.90 5.17 -20.25
N ARG A 167 23.66 5.82 -19.37
CA ARG A 167 24.45 5.15 -18.31
C ARG A 167 24.32 5.84 -16.95
N ASN A 168 23.79 7.06 -16.91
CA ASN A 168 23.67 7.87 -15.69
C ASN A 168 22.27 7.70 -15.08
N PHE A 169 22.00 6.53 -14.55
CA PHE A 169 20.79 6.21 -13.79
C PHE A 169 21.05 5.01 -12.89
N SER A 170 20.17 4.77 -11.93
CA SER A 170 20.21 3.56 -11.09
C SER A 170 18.81 3.05 -10.73
N VAL A 171 18.75 1.77 -10.37
CA VAL A 171 17.52 1.11 -9.92
C VAL A 171 17.74 0.46 -8.57
N ILE A 172 16.98 0.86 -7.56
CA ILE A 172 16.96 0.25 -6.24
C ILE A 172 15.89 -0.83 -6.22
N ILE A 173 16.25 -2.04 -5.79
CA ILE A 173 15.33 -3.17 -5.68
C ILE A 173 15.23 -3.57 -4.21
N VAL A 174 14.06 -3.37 -3.61
CA VAL A 174 13.77 -3.70 -2.21
C VAL A 174 12.73 -4.82 -2.16
N GLY A 175 13.08 -5.94 -1.56
CA GLY A 175 12.14 -7.05 -1.37
C GLY A 175 12.81 -8.40 -1.19
N GLU A 176 11.98 -9.38 -0.83
CA GLU A 176 12.39 -10.79 -0.74
C GLU A 176 12.19 -11.51 -2.08
N GLY A 177 13.06 -12.47 -2.35
CA GLY A 177 13.02 -13.33 -3.53
C GLY A 177 14.28 -13.23 -4.36
N GLU A 178 14.33 -14.00 -5.42
CA GLU A 178 15.45 -14.03 -6.36
C GLU A 178 15.10 -13.28 -7.62
N LEU A 179 15.99 -12.39 -8.01
CA LEU A 179 15.98 -11.86 -9.38
C LEU A 179 16.46 -12.98 -10.30
N GLY A 180 15.75 -13.22 -11.39
CA GLY A 180 16.19 -14.12 -12.44
C GLY A 180 17.60 -13.80 -12.94
N LYS A 181 18.04 -14.42 -14.03
CA LYS A 181 19.36 -14.15 -14.61
C LYS A 181 19.46 -12.69 -15.07
N ILE A 182 20.30 -11.92 -14.40
CA ILE A 182 20.64 -10.57 -14.79
C ILE A 182 21.93 -10.60 -15.61
N PRO A 183 21.92 -10.09 -16.86
CA PRO A 183 23.12 -9.92 -17.66
C PRO A 183 24.20 -9.13 -16.91
N GLY A 184 25.46 -9.55 -17.04
CA GLY A 184 26.57 -8.96 -16.27
C GLY A 184 26.74 -7.46 -16.48
N HIS A 185 26.50 -6.97 -17.70
CA HIS A 185 26.63 -5.56 -18.07
C HIS A 185 25.50 -4.67 -17.50
N LEU A 186 24.38 -5.22 -17.06
CA LEU A 186 23.29 -4.48 -16.41
C LEU A 186 23.48 -4.33 -14.89
N ARG A 187 24.30 -5.19 -14.28
CA ARG A 187 24.52 -5.19 -12.82
C ARG A 187 24.98 -3.85 -12.25
N PRO A 188 25.83 -3.05 -12.95
CA PRO A 188 26.24 -1.74 -12.43
C PRO A 188 25.11 -0.75 -12.18
N PHE A 189 23.95 -0.93 -12.84
CA PHE A 189 22.80 -0.06 -12.70
C PHE A 189 21.83 -0.51 -11.59
N LEU A 190 22.04 -1.68 -10.99
CA LEU A 190 21.15 -2.31 -10.02
C LEU A 190 21.72 -2.30 -8.62
N HIS A 191 20.96 -1.77 -7.69
CA HIS A 191 21.24 -1.89 -6.26
C HIS A 191 20.18 -2.82 -5.62
N VAL A 192 20.53 -4.09 -5.44
CA VAL A 192 19.65 -5.09 -4.82
C VAL A 192 19.82 -5.02 -3.31
N ALA A 193 18.91 -4.33 -2.64
CA ALA A 193 18.95 -4.11 -1.20
C ALA A 193 18.41 -5.30 -0.38
N GLY A 194 17.69 -6.24 -1.04
CA GLY A 194 17.04 -7.33 -0.35
C GLY A 194 15.88 -6.87 0.53
N LYS A 195 15.52 -7.65 1.54
CA LYS A 195 14.51 -7.28 2.52
C LYS A 195 15.08 -6.25 3.49
N LEU A 196 14.43 -5.10 3.57
CA LEU A 196 14.73 -4.04 4.52
C LEU A 196 13.64 -3.97 5.60
N ASP A 197 13.99 -3.43 6.78
CA ASP A 197 13.00 -2.94 7.74
C ASP A 197 12.33 -1.67 7.22
N PHE A 198 11.29 -1.20 7.90
CA PHE A 198 10.54 -0.04 7.41
C PHE A 198 11.36 1.25 7.38
N PRO A 199 12.18 1.59 8.39
CA PRO A 199 13.03 2.79 8.33
C PRO A 199 13.97 2.79 7.14
N ALA A 200 14.67 1.69 6.89
CA ALA A 200 15.62 1.56 5.77
C ALA A 200 14.90 1.57 4.41
N MET A 201 13.72 0.95 4.32
CA MET A 201 12.89 1.01 3.13
C MET A 201 12.39 2.44 2.86
N TYR A 202 11.97 3.18 3.88
CA TYR A 202 11.54 4.57 3.74
C TYR A 202 12.69 5.48 3.29
N GLU A 203 13.90 5.22 3.79
CA GLU A 203 15.08 5.94 3.32
C GLU A 203 15.40 5.63 1.84
N ALA A 204 15.29 4.37 1.43
CA ALA A 204 15.43 4.01 0.02
C ALA A 204 14.37 4.71 -0.86
N MET A 205 13.11 4.79 -0.38
CA MET A 205 12.04 5.54 -1.06
C MET A 205 12.36 7.03 -1.17
N ARG A 206 12.90 7.66 -0.13
CA ARG A 206 13.26 9.11 -0.18
C ARG A 206 14.29 9.39 -1.25
N ARG A 207 15.26 8.49 -1.43
CA ARG A 207 16.37 8.63 -2.40
C ARG A 207 15.94 8.45 -3.86
N ALA A 208 14.80 7.81 -4.11
CA ALA A 208 14.30 7.56 -5.46
C ALA A 208 13.56 8.78 -6.04
N ASP A 209 13.48 8.83 -7.36
CA ASP A 209 12.66 9.77 -8.13
C ASP A 209 11.40 9.09 -8.66
N TYR A 210 11.58 7.90 -9.23
CA TYR A 210 10.55 7.17 -9.96
C TYR A 210 10.27 5.82 -9.33
N PHE A 211 9.00 5.44 -9.34
CA PHE A 211 8.57 4.14 -8.82
C PHE A 211 8.21 3.18 -9.96
N LEU A 212 8.74 1.96 -9.92
CA LEU A 212 8.46 0.89 -10.88
C LEU A 212 7.56 -0.19 -10.24
N PRO A 213 6.25 -0.19 -10.50
CA PRO A 213 5.35 -1.24 -10.00
C PRO A 213 5.66 -2.62 -10.59
N LEU A 214 6.25 -2.66 -11.79
CA LEU A 214 6.55 -3.87 -12.57
C LEU A 214 5.31 -4.76 -12.81
N LEU A 215 4.16 -4.13 -13.03
CA LEU A 215 2.93 -4.80 -13.40
C LEU A 215 2.92 -5.02 -14.93
N ASP A 216 2.76 -6.26 -15.33
CA ASP A 216 2.74 -6.68 -16.72
C ASP A 216 1.29 -6.83 -17.21
N PRO A 217 0.87 -6.08 -18.24
CA PRO A 217 -0.47 -6.17 -18.81
C PRO A 217 -0.75 -7.52 -19.48
N GLY A 218 0.28 -8.25 -19.90
CA GLY A 218 0.21 -9.60 -20.48
C GLY A 218 0.08 -10.70 -19.43
N ASN A 219 0.37 -10.42 -18.14
CA ASN A 219 0.27 -11.41 -17.09
C ASN A 219 -1.14 -11.42 -16.45
N PRO A 220 -1.95 -12.47 -16.66
CA PRO A 220 -3.30 -12.55 -16.07
C PRO A 220 -3.33 -12.45 -14.55
N ALA A 221 -2.26 -12.89 -13.85
CA ALA A 221 -2.18 -12.79 -12.39
C ALA A 221 -2.15 -11.35 -11.89
N HIS A 222 -1.70 -10.40 -12.72
CA HIS A 222 -1.65 -8.98 -12.37
C HIS A 222 -3.01 -8.27 -12.49
N ASN A 223 -4.00 -8.86 -13.19
CA ASN A 223 -5.34 -8.28 -13.28
C ASN A 223 -6.01 -8.12 -11.91
N ARG A 224 -5.64 -8.96 -10.93
CA ARG A 224 -6.12 -8.84 -9.55
C ARG A 224 -5.92 -7.44 -8.97
N TYR A 225 -4.86 -6.74 -9.35
CA TYR A 225 -4.51 -5.43 -8.82
C TYR A 225 -5.39 -4.28 -9.31
N ILE A 226 -6.37 -4.57 -10.16
CA ILE A 226 -7.40 -3.62 -10.62
C ILE A 226 -8.82 -4.21 -10.53
N THR A 227 -8.97 -5.43 -10.02
CA THR A 227 -10.28 -6.11 -9.98
C THR A 227 -10.69 -6.53 -8.57
N THR A 228 -9.77 -7.11 -7.80
CA THR A 228 -10.09 -7.71 -6.49
C THR A 228 -9.18 -7.28 -5.35
N GLY A 229 -8.02 -6.75 -5.65
CA GLY A 229 -7.04 -6.32 -4.66
C GLY A 229 -6.22 -5.12 -5.15
N VAL A 230 -5.36 -4.61 -4.29
CA VAL A 230 -4.43 -3.51 -4.63
C VAL A 230 -2.98 -3.96 -4.48
N THR A 231 -2.09 -3.30 -5.20
CA THR A 231 -0.67 -3.43 -4.87
C THR A 231 -0.36 -2.56 -3.66
N GLY A 232 0.15 -3.15 -2.57
CA GLY A 232 0.53 -2.40 -1.37
C GLY A 232 1.60 -1.32 -1.62
N SER A 233 2.34 -1.44 -2.71
CA SER A 233 3.32 -0.44 -3.09
C SER A 233 2.72 0.87 -3.65
N ALA A 234 1.43 0.89 -4.05
CA ALA A 234 0.77 2.13 -4.46
C ALA A 234 0.71 3.16 -3.31
N GLN A 235 0.56 2.70 -2.07
CA GLN A 235 0.59 3.56 -0.89
C GLN A 235 1.92 4.29 -0.75
N LEU A 236 3.04 3.62 -1.06
CA LEU A 236 4.37 4.24 -1.07
C LEU A 236 4.48 5.31 -2.15
N VAL A 237 3.86 5.09 -3.32
CA VAL A 237 3.83 6.08 -4.41
C VAL A 237 3.19 7.39 -3.93
N TYR A 238 2.00 7.32 -3.33
CA TYR A 238 1.30 8.51 -2.84
C TYR A 238 2.05 9.18 -1.69
N GLY A 239 2.46 8.40 -0.69
CA GLY A 239 3.04 8.94 0.54
C GLY A 239 4.44 9.51 0.37
N PHE A 240 5.24 8.99 -0.59
CA PHE A 240 6.56 9.51 -0.91
C PHE A 240 6.58 10.41 -2.14
N ALA A 241 5.44 10.62 -2.80
CA ALA A 241 5.30 11.39 -4.04
C ALA A 241 6.32 11.00 -5.11
N LYS A 242 6.51 9.68 -5.32
CA LYS A 242 7.43 9.14 -6.32
C LYS A 242 6.68 8.86 -7.62
N ILE A 243 7.09 9.52 -8.70
CA ILE A 243 6.39 9.44 -9.98
C ILE A 243 6.37 7.98 -10.48
N PRO A 244 5.17 7.35 -10.62
CA PRO A 244 5.11 5.98 -11.09
C PRO A 244 5.32 5.91 -12.59
N VAL A 245 6.12 4.92 -13.03
CA VAL A 245 6.25 4.51 -14.43
C VAL A 245 5.43 3.24 -14.59
N ILE A 246 4.24 3.34 -15.19
CA ILE A 246 3.23 2.29 -15.13
C ILE A 246 2.48 2.15 -16.46
N HIS A 247 2.09 0.90 -16.81
CA HIS A 247 1.23 0.67 -17.96
C HIS A 247 -0.19 1.22 -17.75
N GLU A 248 -0.77 1.86 -18.76
CA GLU A 248 -2.09 2.53 -18.70
C GLU A 248 -3.21 1.61 -18.22
N LYS A 249 -3.16 0.32 -18.55
CA LYS A 249 -4.11 -0.70 -18.10
C LYS A 249 -4.34 -0.70 -16.59
N PHE A 250 -3.29 -0.39 -15.82
CA PHE A 250 -3.36 -0.36 -14.36
C PHE A 250 -3.53 1.05 -13.81
N ALA A 251 -3.12 2.06 -14.56
CA ALA A 251 -2.97 3.43 -14.08
C ALA A 251 -4.28 4.04 -13.56
N SER A 252 -5.35 3.94 -14.34
CA SER A 252 -6.63 4.59 -14.03
C SER A 252 -7.24 4.13 -12.71
N PHE A 253 -7.06 2.85 -12.35
CA PHE A 253 -7.54 2.31 -11.08
C PHE A 253 -6.91 3.01 -9.86
N TYR A 254 -5.67 3.46 -9.99
CA TYR A 254 -4.93 4.18 -8.95
C TYR A 254 -5.03 5.71 -9.09
N GLY A 255 -5.84 6.22 -9.99
CA GLY A 255 -5.95 7.65 -10.26
C GLY A 255 -4.75 8.24 -11.02
N PHE A 256 -3.86 7.38 -11.56
CA PHE A 256 -2.72 7.83 -12.34
C PHE A 256 -3.13 8.18 -13.78
N ASN A 257 -2.54 9.26 -14.28
CA ASN A 257 -2.74 9.77 -15.63
C ASN A 257 -1.48 10.51 -16.09
N ASP A 258 -1.46 11.01 -17.34
CA ASP A 258 -0.29 11.65 -17.93
C ASP A 258 0.19 12.92 -17.20
N ARG A 259 -0.58 13.47 -16.24
CA ARG A 259 -0.16 14.62 -15.43
C ARG A 259 0.60 14.24 -14.17
N ASN A 260 0.42 13.00 -13.64
CA ASN A 260 0.98 12.57 -12.36
C ASN A 260 1.74 11.24 -12.43
N ALA A 261 1.91 10.69 -13.65
CA ALA A 261 2.59 9.42 -13.89
C ALA A 261 3.20 9.39 -15.30
N LEU A 262 4.25 8.63 -15.47
CA LEU A 262 4.76 8.28 -16.81
C LEU A 262 4.06 7.01 -17.27
N LEU A 263 3.03 7.18 -18.07
CA LEU A 263 2.26 6.07 -18.62
C LEU A 263 2.95 5.50 -19.85
N TYR A 264 2.93 4.17 -20.01
CA TYR A 264 3.27 3.52 -21.26
C TYR A 264 2.10 2.65 -21.76
N ARG A 265 1.97 2.58 -23.08
CA ARG A 265 0.85 1.92 -23.80
C ARG A 265 1.42 0.86 -24.74
N GLU A 266 1.66 1.28 -25.99
CA GLU A 266 2.23 0.44 -27.03
C GLU A 266 3.76 0.32 -26.91
N GLU A 267 4.39 1.31 -26.31
CA GLU A 267 5.81 1.30 -26.02
C GLU A 267 6.14 0.39 -24.84
N THR A 268 7.39 0.01 -24.73
CA THR A 268 7.90 -0.80 -23.61
C THR A 268 8.13 0.05 -22.35
N LEU A 269 8.28 -0.60 -21.20
CA LEU A 269 8.73 0.05 -19.96
C LEU A 269 10.06 0.79 -20.19
N GLY A 270 10.97 0.25 -21.01
CA GLY A 270 12.24 0.88 -21.35
C GLY A 270 12.05 2.24 -22.03
N GLY A 271 11.10 2.35 -22.96
CA GLY A 271 10.73 3.63 -23.58
C GLY A 271 10.23 4.66 -22.57
N ALA A 272 9.41 4.23 -21.62
CA ALA A 272 8.94 5.10 -20.55
C ALA A 272 10.07 5.51 -19.58
N MET A 273 11.00 4.60 -19.26
CA MET A 273 12.20 4.94 -18.46
C MET A 273 13.09 5.93 -19.18
N LEU A 274 13.23 5.84 -20.53
CA LEU A 274 13.95 6.84 -21.32
C LEU A 274 13.31 8.22 -21.23
N ARG A 275 11.96 8.30 -21.27
CA ARG A 275 11.26 9.59 -21.04
C ARG A 275 11.54 10.12 -19.64
N ALA A 276 11.51 9.27 -18.60
CA ALA A 276 11.88 9.65 -17.24
C ALA A 276 13.28 10.25 -17.15
N ILE A 277 14.27 9.62 -17.83
CA ILE A 277 15.66 10.08 -17.85
C ILE A 277 15.79 11.43 -18.55
N ARG A 278 15.04 11.64 -19.63
CA ARG A 278 15.07 12.87 -20.45
C ARG A 278 14.21 14.00 -19.89
N GLN A 279 13.36 13.73 -18.89
CA GLN A 279 12.45 14.71 -18.30
C GLN A 279 13.23 15.89 -17.71
N THR A 280 12.76 17.11 -17.95
CA THR A 280 13.36 18.30 -17.31
C THR A 280 13.00 18.36 -15.82
N GLU A 281 13.67 19.23 -15.06
CA GLU A 281 13.35 19.44 -13.65
C GLU A 281 11.96 20.06 -13.48
N GLU A 282 11.55 20.93 -14.39
CA GLU A 282 10.23 21.57 -14.40
C GLU A 282 9.13 20.55 -14.64
N GLU A 283 9.26 19.72 -15.69
CA GLU A 283 8.29 18.65 -15.99
C GLU A 283 8.16 17.65 -14.82
N TYR A 284 9.30 17.29 -14.19
CA TYR A 284 9.31 16.43 -13.02
C TYR A 284 8.55 17.09 -11.84
N ALA A 285 8.84 18.37 -11.55
CA ALA A 285 8.22 19.11 -10.45
C ALA A 285 6.70 19.25 -10.66
N GLU A 286 6.26 19.57 -11.87
CA GLU A 286 4.83 19.66 -12.21
C GLU A 286 4.11 18.32 -12.00
N MET A 287 4.70 17.23 -12.47
CA MET A 287 4.15 15.88 -12.32
C MET A 287 4.13 15.46 -10.85
N GLN A 288 5.18 15.76 -10.08
CA GLN A 288 5.22 15.49 -8.64
C GLN A 288 4.15 16.29 -7.88
N GLN A 289 3.91 17.56 -8.24
CA GLN A 289 2.85 18.36 -7.63
C GLN A 289 1.46 17.81 -7.93
N ALA A 290 1.22 17.34 -9.16
CA ALA A 290 -0.04 16.69 -9.50
C ALA A 290 -0.23 15.36 -8.73
N LEU A 291 0.84 14.61 -8.50
CA LEU A 291 0.81 13.39 -7.70
C LEU A 291 0.53 13.69 -6.22
N LEU A 292 1.15 14.72 -5.66
CA LEU A 292 0.86 15.21 -4.30
C LEU A 292 -0.60 15.64 -4.16
N GLN A 293 -1.17 16.28 -5.18
CA GLN A 293 -2.59 16.65 -5.16
C GLN A 293 -3.48 15.40 -5.15
N LEU A 294 -3.17 14.41 -5.97
CA LEU A 294 -3.87 13.11 -5.95
C LEU A 294 -3.79 12.46 -4.55
N GLY A 295 -2.62 12.44 -3.90
CA GLY A 295 -2.47 11.92 -2.54
C GLY A 295 -3.38 12.64 -1.54
N ARG A 296 -3.44 13.97 -1.58
CA ARG A 296 -4.36 14.77 -0.72
C ARG A 296 -5.84 14.45 -0.98
N ASP A 297 -6.22 14.22 -2.22
CA ASP A 297 -7.61 13.91 -2.57
C ASP A 297 -8.00 12.52 -2.08
N ILE A 298 -7.10 11.54 -2.22
CA ILE A 298 -7.26 10.18 -1.66
C ILE A 298 -7.33 10.21 -0.13
N ASP A 299 -6.49 11.02 0.54
CA ASP A 299 -6.53 11.17 2.00
C ASP A 299 -7.86 11.76 2.47
N ARG A 300 -8.36 12.79 1.80
CA ARG A 300 -9.65 13.40 2.10
C ARG A 300 -10.81 12.42 1.96
N GLU A 301 -10.84 11.66 0.88
CA GLU A 301 -11.84 10.62 0.66
C GLU A 301 -11.73 9.51 1.71
N SER A 302 -10.51 9.05 2.00
CA SER A 302 -10.24 8.04 3.03
C SER A 302 -10.71 8.48 4.40
N ARG A 303 -10.46 9.74 4.77
CA ARG A 303 -10.93 10.33 6.02
C ARG A 303 -12.46 10.34 6.11
N SER A 304 -13.14 10.83 5.07
CA SER A 304 -14.61 10.85 5.02
C SER A 304 -15.22 9.44 5.11
N ASN A 305 -14.62 8.47 4.42
CA ASN A 305 -15.06 7.09 4.48
C ASN A 305 -14.84 6.47 5.86
N LEU A 306 -13.71 6.76 6.49
CA LEU A 306 -13.40 6.28 7.85
C LEU A 306 -14.36 6.89 8.88
N GLU A 307 -14.70 8.18 8.78
CA GLU A 307 -15.70 8.84 9.62
C GLU A 307 -17.07 8.16 9.52
N ARG A 308 -17.51 7.85 8.30
CA ARG A 308 -18.78 7.11 8.11
C ARG A 308 -18.72 5.71 8.71
N ALA A 309 -17.60 5.00 8.55
CA ALA A 309 -17.43 3.67 9.12
C ALA A 309 -17.41 3.69 10.67
N LEU A 310 -16.75 4.69 11.26
CA LEU A 310 -16.74 4.88 12.70
C LEU A 310 -18.13 5.20 13.25
N ALA A 311 -18.90 6.03 12.55
CA ALA A 311 -20.29 6.31 12.91
C ALA A 311 -21.18 5.06 12.90
N ALA A 312 -20.91 4.12 11.98
CA ALA A 312 -21.61 2.83 11.93
C ALA A 312 -21.25 1.88 13.10
N CYS A 313 -20.16 2.15 13.83
CA CYS A 313 -19.78 1.41 15.03
C CYS A 313 -20.46 1.93 16.30
N SER A 314 -20.96 3.15 16.30
CA SER A 314 -21.65 3.71 17.46
C SER A 314 -22.97 2.98 17.66
N PRO A 315 -23.34 2.58 18.89
CA PRO A 315 -24.66 2.02 19.15
C PRO A 315 -25.70 3.09 18.74
N SER A 316 -26.62 2.73 17.83
CA SER A 316 -27.80 3.54 17.60
C SER A 316 -28.43 3.83 18.97
N GLU A 317 -28.60 5.13 19.31
CA GLU A 317 -29.36 5.50 20.50
C GLU A 317 -30.65 4.69 20.52
N PRO A 318 -30.99 4.05 21.66
CA PRO A 318 -32.26 3.34 21.74
C PRO A 318 -33.35 4.36 21.41
N GLN A 319 -34.11 4.10 20.34
CA GLN A 319 -35.30 4.86 20.05
C GLN A 319 -36.11 4.91 21.33
N GLN A 320 -36.10 6.07 21.99
CA GLN A 320 -36.99 6.32 23.12
C GLN A 320 -38.38 6.00 22.63
N ALA A 321 -38.93 4.91 23.11
CA ALA A 321 -40.32 4.60 22.93
C ALA A 321 -41.11 5.86 23.38
N ARG A 322 -41.66 6.58 22.42
CA ARG A 322 -42.58 7.68 22.72
C ARG A 322 -43.76 7.05 23.50
N PRO A 323 -44.14 7.63 24.61
CA PRO A 323 -45.23 7.14 25.43
C PRO A 323 -46.58 7.15 24.70
#